data_bb29f370f07f42b030480b606382d3eb
#
_entry.id   bb29f370f07f42b030480b606382d3eb
#
_cell.length_a   1.000
_cell.length_b   1.000
_cell.length_c   1.000
_cell.angle_alpha   90.00
_cell.angle_beta   90.00
_cell.angle_gamma   90.00
#
_symmetry.space_group_name_H-M   'P 1'
#
loop_
_entity.id
_entity.type
_entity.pdbx_description
1 polymer ?
#
loop_
_entity_poly.entity_id
_entity_poly.type
_entity_poly.pdbx_seq_one_letter_code
_entity_poly.pdbx_strand_id
1 'polypeptide(L)'
;MCIRDRRCSALRVVFVQEDIAQEYWEYLNEAMQEIKVGDPQKPCTDIGPIINKTSISKLQDHVAKLKKQGKEFIETKEEFDKQSFFMNPIAFKIDSIKEIDGEKFGPILHFISYKTSELDNLINEINATGFGLTMGVHSRILDKAKQIFDKANVGNFYLNRDIVGAVVGVQPFGGQGLSGTGPKAGGPNYLHSFVTEKTFTDNVMATGGNIDLLTKNNE
;
A
#
# COMPACT_ATOMS: atom_id res chain seq x y z
N MET A 1 -6.51 4.75 18.50
CA MET A 1 -5.70 4.46 17.28
C MET A 1 -6.67 4.14 16.16
N CYS A 2 -6.86 4.99 15.17
CA CYS A 2 -7.74 4.64 14.06
C CYS A 2 -7.10 3.54 13.24
N ILE A 3 -7.65 2.34 13.29
CA ILE A 3 -7.27 1.30 12.34
C ILE A 3 -7.80 1.74 10.98
N ARG A 4 -6.88 2.20 10.16
CA ARG A 4 -7.18 2.77 8.86
C ARG A 4 -7.10 1.67 7.81
N ASP A 5 -8.08 0.78 7.84
CA ASP A 5 -8.32 -0.17 6.77
C ASP A 5 -8.93 0.54 5.53
N ARG A 6 -9.03 -0.15 4.44
CA ARG A 6 -9.62 0.35 3.17
C ARG A 6 -9.02 1.67 2.67
N ARG A 7 -7.76 1.93 3.00
CA ARG A 7 -6.90 2.89 2.31
C ARG A 7 -6.00 2.15 1.34
N CYS A 8 -5.57 2.81 0.31
CA CYS A 8 -4.63 2.23 -0.65
C CYS A 8 -3.32 1.75 0.01
N SER A 9 -2.91 2.38 1.10
CA SER A 9 -1.72 2.04 1.88
C SER A 9 -2.00 1.23 3.16
N ALA A 10 -3.20 0.70 3.33
CA ALA A 10 -3.51 -0.17 4.47
C ALA A 10 -2.75 -1.49 4.39
N LEU A 11 -2.35 -2.02 5.54
CA LEU A 11 -1.63 -3.30 5.62
C LEU A 11 -2.51 -4.45 5.13
N ARG A 12 -2.06 -5.15 4.10
CA ARG A 12 -2.75 -6.30 3.50
C ARG A 12 -2.08 -7.61 3.84
N VAL A 13 -0.75 -7.59 3.90
CA VAL A 13 0.06 -8.74 4.20
C VAL A 13 1.14 -8.33 5.19
N VAL A 14 1.32 -9.11 6.23
CA VAL A 14 2.44 -8.98 7.16
C VAL A 14 3.34 -10.20 7.04
N PHE A 15 4.63 -9.95 6.88
CA PHE A 15 5.65 -10.98 6.85
C PHE A 15 6.45 -10.92 8.15
N VAL A 16 6.51 -12.03 8.86
CA VAL A 16 7.16 -12.12 10.17
C VAL A 16 8.20 -13.22 10.15
N GLN A 17 9.40 -12.94 10.68
CA GLN A 17 10.43 -13.96 10.80
C GLN A 17 9.93 -15.12 11.67
N GLU A 18 10.27 -16.37 11.27
CA GLU A 18 9.77 -17.57 11.92
C GLU A 18 10.08 -17.62 13.42
N ASP A 19 11.23 -17.08 13.84
CA ASP A 19 11.68 -17.09 15.23
C ASP A 19 10.73 -16.34 16.19
N ILE A 20 9.99 -15.36 15.69
CA ILE A 20 9.06 -14.54 16.47
C ILE A 20 7.61 -14.65 15.98
N ALA A 21 7.36 -15.48 14.97
CA ALA A 21 6.06 -15.53 14.29
C ALA A 21 4.93 -15.96 15.20
N GLN A 22 5.18 -16.91 16.10
CA GLN A 22 4.17 -17.41 17.03
C GLN A 22 3.81 -16.36 18.09
N GLU A 23 4.81 -15.73 18.70
CA GLU A 23 4.62 -14.65 19.66
C GLU A 23 3.88 -13.46 19.02
N TYR A 24 4.27 -13.08 17.80
CA TYR A 24 3.60 -12.01 17.07
C TYR A 24 2.13 -12.34 16.78
N TRP A 25 1.82 -13.60 16.45
CA TRP A 25 0.46 -14.05 16.19
C TRP A 25 -0.43 -13.98 17.44
N GLU A 26 0.12 -14.32 18.60
CA GLU A 26 -0.58 -14.21 19.89
C GLU A 26 -0.89 -12.75 20.22
N TYR A 27 0.10 -11.85 20.13
CA TYR A 27 -0.13 -10.41 20.31
C TYR A 27 -1.12 -9.83 19.30
N LEU A 28 -1.06 -10.28 18.04
CA LEU A 28 -2.02 -9.85 17.02
C LEU A 28 -3.44 -10.28 17.40
N ASN A 29 -3.62 -11.49 17.92
CA ASN A 29 -4.92 -11.97 18.39
C ASN A 29 -5.45 -11.08 19.52
N GLU A 30 -4.65 -10.81 20.54
CA GLU A 30 -5.04 -9.94 21.65
C GLU A 30 -5.42 -8.54 21.16
N ALA A 31 -4.58 -7.94 20.33
CA ALA A 31 -4.83 -6.62 19.78
C ALA A 31 -6.08 -6.56 18.92
N MET A 32 -6.40 -7.62 18.18
CA MET A 32 -7.61 -7.68 17.37
C MET A 32 -8.89 -7.72 18.19
N GLN A 33 -8.87 -8.31 19.39
CA GLN A 33 -10.06 -8.35 20.26
C GLN A 33 -10.47 -6.98 20.82
N GLU A 34 -9.55 -6.00 20.80
CA GLU A 34 -9.84 -4.62 21.20
C GLU A 34 -10.51 -3.78 20.08
N ILE A 35 -10.54 -4.29 18.85
CA ILE A 35 -11.08 -3.58 17.69
C ILE A 35 -12.60 -3.55 17.74
N LYS A 36 -13.17 -2.33 17.64
CA LYS A 36 -14.61 -2.09 17.59
C LYS A 36 -15.07 -1.79 16.18
N VAL A 37 -16.00 -2.61 15.71
CA VAL A 37 -16.66 -2.41 14.41
C VAL A 37 -18.03 -1.76 14.66
N GLY A 38 -18.37 -0.72 13.90
CA GLY A 38 -19.65 -0.06 14.11
C GLY A 38 -19.83 1.23 13.32
N ASP A 39 -20.74 2.05 13.79
CA ASP A 39 -21.04 3.35 13.20
C ASP A 39 -19.82 4.28 13.23
N PRO A 40 -19.30 4.73 12.06
CA PRO A 40 -18.12 5.57 11.98
C PRO A 40 -18.32 7.00 12.56
N GLN A 41 -19.55 7.40 12.87
CA GLN A 41 -19.81 8.66 13.57
C GLN A 41 -19.47 8.58 15.06
N LYS A 42 -19.33 7.39 15.62
CA LYS A 42 -18.97 7.20 17.02
C LYS A 42 -17.44 7.22 17.19
N PRO A 43 -16.89 8.04 18.08
CA PRO A 43 -15.44 8.14 18.29
C PRO A 43 -14.77 6.82 18.72
N CYS A 44 -15.53 5.91 19.31
CA CYS A 44 -15.03 4.59 19.74
C CYS A 44 -15.00 3.55 18.64
N THR A 45 -15.47 3.85 17.43
CA THR A 45 -15.47 2.92 16.30
C THR A 45 -14.13 2.94 15.59
N ASP A 46 -13.50 1.79 15.43
CA ASP A 46 -12.27 1.62 14.69
C ASP A 46 -12.52 1.29 13.22
N ILE A 47 -13.52 0.45 12.95
CA ILE A 47 -13.85 -0.05 11.61
C ILE A 47 -15.32 0.20 11.30
N GLY A 48 -15.58 0.91 10.20
CA GLY A 48 -16.92 1.17 9.66
C GLY A 48 -17.37 0.12 8.63
N PRO A 49 -18.50 0.36 7.95
CA PRO A 49 -19.06 -0.58 6.98
C PRO A 49 -18.24 -0.66 5.69
N ILE A 50 -18.36 -1.78 4.98
CA ILE A 50 -17.89 -1.95 3.60
C ILE A 50 -18.75 -1.12 2.66
N ILE A 51 -18.16 -0.60 1.59
CA ILE A 51 -18.79 0.41 0.72
C ILE A 51 -20.10 -0.05 0.06
N ASN A 52 -20.22 -1.34 -0.31
CA ASN A 52 -21.39 -1.87 -0.99
C ASN A 52 -21.48 -3.40 -0.89
N LYS A 53 -22.63 -3.94 -1.32
CA LYS A 53 -22.92 -5.37 -1.28
C LYS A 53 -21.97 -6.21 -2.15
N THR A 54 -21.60 -5.73 -3.32
CA THR A 54 -20.68 -6.46 -4.21
C THR A 54 -19.30 -6.61 -3.57
N SER A 55 -18.79 -5.56 -2.94
CA SER A 55 -17.51 -5.60 -2.26
C SER A 55 -17.50 -6.54 -1.05
N ILE A 56 -18.54 -6.50 -0.21
CA ILE A 56 -18.63 -7.40 0.95
C ILE A 56 -18.76 -8.86 0.50
N SER A 57 -19.54 -9.16 -0.55
CA SER A 57 -19.66 -10.52 -1.08
C SER A 57 -18.30 -11.08 -1.53
N LYS A 58 -17.51 -10.30 -2.29
CA LYS A 58 -16.17 -10.71 -2.73
C LYS A 58 -15.23 -10.99 -1.56
N LEU A 59 -15.30 -10.19 -0.49
CA LEU A 59 -14.50 -10.41 0.71
C LEU A 59 -14.95 -11.66 1.48
N GLN A 60 -16.26 -11.86 1.61
CA GLN A 60 -16.84 -13.06 2.24
C GLN A 60 -16.49 -14.32 1.46
N ASP A 61 -16.53 -14.30 0.13
CA ASP A 61 -16.11 -15.41 -0.72
C ASP A 61 -14.64 -15.79 -0.49
N HIS A 62 -13.77 -14.77 -0.38
CA HIS A 62 -12.34 -14.99 -0.07
C HIS A 62 -12.16 -15.61 1.32
N VAL A 63 -12.86 -15.09 2.34
CA VAL A 63 -12.84 -15.64 3.69
C VAL A 63 -13.33 -17.09 3.71
N ALA A 64 -14.45 -17.37 3.04
CA ALA A 64 -15.01 -18.72 2.94
C ALA A 64 -14.03 -19.68 2.26
N LYS A 65 -13.32 -19.24 1.20
CA LYS A 65 -12.29 -20.01 0.51
C LYS A 65 -11.17 -20.40 1.47
N LEU A 66 -10.60 -19.45 2.23
CA LEU A 66 -9.49 -19.71 3.14
C LEU A 66 -9.92 -20.60 4.33
N LYS A 67 -11.11 -20.37 4.89
CA LYS A 67 -11.68 -21.22 5.94
C LYS A 67 -11.90 -22.67 5.43
N LYS A 68 -12.41 -22.84 4.20
CA LYS A 68 -12.59 -24.17 3.57
C LYS A 68 -11.25 -24.89 3.34
N GLN A 69 -10.17 -24.16 3.10
CA GLN A 69 -8.82 -24.69 2.96
C GLN A 69 -8.20 -25.06 4.32
N GLY A 70 -8.88 -24.85 5.43
CA GLY A 70 -8.38 -25.16 6.77
C GLY A 70 -7.28 -24.22 7.28
N LYS A 71 -7.17 -23.01 6.70
CA LYS A 71 -6.18 -22.04 7.17
C LYS A 71 -6.50 -21.56 8.58
N GLU A 72 -5.48 -21.48 9.43
CA GLU A 72 -5.58 -20.93 10.79
C GLU A 72 -5.95 -19.45 10.69
N PHE A 73 -6.88 -19.00 11.54
CA PHE A 73 -7.32 -17.60 11.54
C PHE A 73 -7.69 -17.12 12.96
N ILE A 74 -7.65 -15.79 13.10
CA ILE A 74 -8.25 -15.06 14.24
C ILE A 74 -9.28 -14.08 13.67
N GLU A 75 -10.41 -13.94 14.38
CA GLU A 75 -11.53 -13.08 13.94
C GLU A 75 -12.16 -12.42 15.17
N THR A 76 -12.55 -11.17 15.06
CA THR A 76 -13.33 -10.50 16.10
C THR A 76 -14.76 -11.04 16.09
N LYS A 77 -15.48 -10.89 17.22
CA LYS A 77 -16.80 -11.51 17.41
C LYS A 77 -17.90 -10.46 17.65
N GLU A 78 -17.93 -9.43 16.82
CA GLU A 78 -19.03 -8.49 16.86
C GLU A 78 -20.25 -9.04 16.11
N GLU A 79 -21.44 -8.84 16.68
CA GLU A 79 -22.69 -9.25 16.05
C GLU A 79 -23.30 -8.10 15.24
N PHE A 80 -23.64 -8.36 14.00
CA PHE A 80 -24.26 -7.40 13.10
C PHE A 80 -25.56 -7.93 12.50
N ASP A 81 -26.44 -7.03 12.11
CA ASP A 81 -27.56 -7.38 11.25
C ASP A 81 -27.05 -8.00 9.94
N LYS A 82 -27.66 -9.11 9.53
CA LYS A 82 -27.31 -9.84 8.30
C LYS A 82 -27.43 -9.00 7.03
N GLN A 83 -28.21 -7.92 7.06
CA GLN A 83 -28.36 -6.99 5.94
C GLN A 83 -27.36 -5.84 5.99
N SER A 84 -26.59 -5.73 7.05
CA SER A 84 -25.59 -4.67 7.20
C SER A 84 -24.36 -4.93 6.32
N PHE A 85 -23.63 -3.88 6.01
CA PHE A 85 -22.34 -3.96 5.28
C PHE A 85 -21.14 -4.07 6.22
N PHE A 86 -21.36 -4.41 7.48
CA PHE A 86 -20.27 -4.62 8.43
C PHE A 86 -19.61 -5.99 8.23
N MET A 87 -18.34 -6.05 8.50
CA MET A 87 -17.54 -7.26 8.45
C MET A 87 -16.53 -7.26 9.59
N ASN A 88 -16.46 -8.35 10.31
CA ASN A 88 -15.45 -8.53 11.35
C ASN A 88 -14.04 -8.55 10.75
N PRO A 89 -13.07 -7.85 11.38
CA PRO A 89 -11.66 -8.04 11.05
C PRO A 89 -11.25 -9.48 11.21
N ILE A 90 -10.53 -9.99 10.23
CA ILE A 90 -10.02 -11.35 10.22
C ILE A 90 -8.58 -11.38 9.74
N ALA A 91 -7.73 -12.15 10.41
CA ALA A 91 -6.39 -12.43 9.96
C ALA A 91 -6.23 -13.93 9.69
N PHE A 92 -5.58 -14.29 8.58
CA PHE A 92 -5.30 -15.67 8.19
C PHE A 92 -3.80 -15.92 8.16
N LYS A 93 -3.34 -17.04 8.72
CA LYS A 93 -2.03 -17.60 8.38
C LYS A 93 -2.11 -18.26 7.02
N ILE A 94 -1.25 -17.84 6.11
CA ILE A 94 -1.09 -18.43 4.78
C ILE A 94 0.38 -18.73 4.52
N ASP A 95 0.66 -19.62 3.58
CA ASP A 95 2.03 -20.09 3.34
C ASP A 95 2.75 -19.22 2.29
N SER A 96 2.01 -18.59 1.37
CA SER A 96 2.58 -17.76 0.31
C SER A 96 1.65 -16.64 -0.10
N ILE A 97 2.23 -15.51 -0.50
CA ILE A 97 1.49 -14.38 -1.09
C ILE A 97 0.73 -14.78 -2.36
N LYS A 98 1.13 -15.84 -3.05
CA LYS A 98 0.48 -16.40 -4.25
C LYS A 98 -0.93 -16.95 -3.97
N GLU A 99 -1.26 -17.25 -2.72
CA GLU A 99 -2.60 -17.69 -2.33
C GLU A 99 -3.64 -16.56 -2.39
N ILE A 100 -3.16 -15.31 -2.43
CA ILE A 100 -4.00 -14.12 -2.50
C ILE A 100 -4.29 -13.82 -3.96
N ASP A 101 -5.53 -14.06 -4.37
CA ASP A 101 -6.02 -13.76 -5.72
C ASP A 101 -6.43 -12.28 -5.79
N GLY A 102 -5.54 -11.43 -6.29
CA GLY A 102 -5.75 -9.99 -6.44
C GLY A 102 -5.91 -9.22 -5.12
N GLU A 103 -6.22 -7.93 -5.21
CA GLU A 103 -6.35 -7.06 -4.05
C GLU A 103 -7.62 -7.37 -3.23
N LYS A 104 -7.48 -7.51 -1.91
CA LYS A 104 -8.59 -7.67 -0.96
C LYS A 104 -8.78 -6.37 -0.18
N PHE A 105 -9.67 -5.50 -0.67
CA PHE A 105 -9.91 -4.18 -0.11
C PHE A 105 -10.94 -4.23 1.04
N GLY A 106 -10.53 -4.80 2.18
CA GLY A 106 -11.38 -5.01 3.35
C GLY A 106 -10.57 -5.28 4.61
N PRO A 107 -11.22 -5.50 5.76
CA PRO A 107 -10.58 -5.74 7.04
C PRO A 107 -10.03 -7.19 7.13
N ILE A 108 -9.22 -7.56 6.17
CA ILE A 108 -8.59 -8.89 6.05
C ILE A 108 -7.07 -8.70 6.05
N LEU A 109 -6.39 -9.37 6.98
CA LEU A 109 -4.95 -9.42 7.04
C LEU A 109 -4.45 -10.83 6.69
N HIS A 110 -3.41 -10.91 5.90
CA HIS A 110 -2.71 -12.16 5.62
C HIS A 110 -1.38 -12.16 6.36
N PHE A 111 -1.15 -13.18 7.14
CA PHE A 111 0.05 -13.38 7.93
C PHE A 111 0.90 -14.49 7.30
N ILE A 112 2.15 -14.18 7.00
CA ILE A 112 3.11 -15.12 6.41
C ILE A 112 4.36 -15.14 7.28
N SER A 113 4.73 -16.31 7.78
CA SER A 113 6.04 -16.49 8.41
C SER A 113 7.09 -16.83 7.36
N TYR A 114 8.32 -16.36 7.54
CA TYR A 114 9.42 -16.63 6.62
C TYR A 114 10.74 -16.89 7.35
N LYS A 115 11.61 -17.68 6.76
CA LYS A 115 12.98 -17.88 7.22
C LYS A 115 13.88 -16.75 6.78
N THR A 116 14.78 -16.32 7.65
CA THR A 116 15.75 -15.25 7.33
C THR A 116 16.54 -15.55 6.06
N SER A 117 16.86 -16.82 5.80
CA SER A 117 17.57 -17.27 4.58
C SER A 117 16.73 -17.09 3.30
N GLU A 118 15.42 -16.94 3.41
CA GLU A 118 14.49 -16.85 2.28
C GLU A 118 14.10 -15.40 1.94
N LEU A 119 14.67 -14.41 2.63
CA LEU A 119 14.30 -13.01 2.49
C LEU A 119 14.37 -12.51 1.03
N ASP A 120 15.42 -12.86 0.31
CA ASP A 120 15.58 -12.43 -1.08
C ASP A 120 14.51 -13.04 -2.01
N ASN A 121 14.18 -14.31 -1.80
CA ASN A 121 13.09 -14.95 -2.54
C ASN A 121 11.74 -14.30 -2.19
N LEU A 122 11.51 -14.00 -0.93
CA LEU A 122 10.30 -13.31 -0.48
C LEU A 122 10.13 -11.94 -1.15
N ILE A 123 11.20 -11.14 -1.25
CA ILE A 123 11.14 -9.84 -1.93
C ILE A 123 10.81 -10.04 -3.42
N ASN A 124 11.37 -11.06 -4.06
CA ASN A 124 11.04 -11.37 -5.45
C ASN A 124 9.57 -11.77 -5.61
N GLU A 125 9.00 -12.54 -4.70
CA GLU A 125 7.58 -12.92 -4.72
C GLU A 125 6.68 -11.70 -4.50
N ILE A 126 7.04 -10.78 -3.60
CA ILE A 126 6.33 -9.52 -3.40
C ILE A 126 6.36 -8.69 -4.70
N ASN A 127 7.53 -8.51 -5.30
CA ASN A 127 7.68 -7.77 -6.55
C ASN A 127 6.87 -8.40 -7.70
N ALA A 128 6.81 -9.72 -7.75
CA ALA A 128 6.08 -10.48 -8.78
C ALA A 128 4.54 -10.27 -8.70
N THR A 129 4.01 -9.77 -7.59
CA THR A 129 2.59 -9.40 -7.51
C THR A 129 2.21 -8.25 -8.43
N GLY A 130 3.20 -7.44 -8.84
CA GLY A 130 3.00 -6.22 -9.62
C GLY A 130 2.48 -5.02 -8.82
N PHE A 131 2.06 -5.20 -7.57
CA PHE A 131 1.68 -4.10 -6.68
C PHE A 131 2.92 -3.52 -5.98
N GLY A 132 2.97 -2.19 -5.85
CA GLY A 132 4.11 -1.53 -5.24
C GLY A 132 3.78 -0.13 -4.76
N LEU A 133 2.80 0.03 -3.87
CA LEU A 133 2.46 1.33 -3.31
C LEU A 133 3.31 1.65 -2.08
N THR A 134 3.13 0.87 -1.02
CA THR A 134 3.82 1.08 0.26
C THR A 134 4.37 -0.22 0.80
N MET A 135 5.56 -0.14 1.39
CA MET A 135 6.19 -1.22 2.16
C MET A 135 6.75 -0.65 3.46
N GLY A 136 6.55 -1.35 4.55
CA GLY A 136 7.16 -1.04 5.84
C GLY A 136 8.08 -2.16 6.30
N VAL A 137 9.20 -1.77 6.87
CA VAL A 137 10.14 -2.69 7.51
C VAL A 137 10.39 -2.24 8.94
N HIS A 138 10.31 -3.16 9.88
CA HIS A 138 10.67 -2.94 11.26
C HIS A 138 11.97 -3.70 11.55
N SER A 139 13.06 -2.98 11.77
CA SER A 139 14.38 -3.56 12.02
C SER A 139 15.28 -2.60 12.77
N ARG A 140 16.11 -3.13 13.66
CA ARG A 140 17.21 -2.38 14.29
C ARG A 140 18.48 -2.41 13.43
N ILE A 141 18.52 -3.23 12.37
CA ILE A 141 19.69 -3.40 11.49
C ILE A 141 19.44 -2.61 10.21
N LEU A 142 20.04 -1.41 10.12
CA LEU A 142 19.84 -0.49 9.01
C LEU A 142 20.27 -1.09 7.65
N ASP A 143 21.37 -1.84 7.62
CA ASP A 143 21.88 -2.42 6.38
C ASP A 143 20.92 -3.45 5.78
N LYS A 144 20.23 -4.25 6.63
CA LYS A 144 19.17 -5.12 6.16
C LYS A 144 17.99 -4.36 5.59
N ALA A 145 17.58 -3.26 6.25
CA ALA A 145 16.51 -2.42 5.74
C ALA A 145 16.86 -1.78 4.40
N LYS A 146 18.09 -1.31 4.22
CA LYS A 146 18.61 -0.78 2.95
C LYS A 146 18.63 -1.86 1.85
N GLN A 147 19.09 -3.07 2.17
CA GLN A 147 19.07 -4.20 1.23
C GLN A 147 17.65 -4.51 0.73
N ILE A 148 16.65 -4.47 1.62
CA ILE A 148 15.25 -4.65 1.24
C ILE A 148 14.78 -3.49 0.37
N PHE A 149 15.10 -2.25 0.74
CA PHE A 149 14.74 -1.05 -0.02
C PHE A 149 15.27 -1.10 -1.45
N ASP A 150 16.54 -1.49 -1.63
CA ASP A 150 17.19 -1.54 -2.95
C ASP A 150 16.58 -2.58 -3.88
N LYS A 151 16.00 -3.65 -3.32
CA LYS A 151 15.40 -4.76 -4.08
C LYS A 151 13.88 -4.63 -4.26
N ALA A 152 13.21 -3.88 -3.41
CA ALA A 152 11.74 -3.78 -3.42
C ALA A 152 11.24 -2.78 -4.46
N ASN A 153 10.33 -3.21 -5.33
CA ASN A 153 9.66 -2.37 -6.33
C ASN A 153 8.47 -1.64 -5.70
N VAL A 154 8.74 -0.68 -4.81
CA VAL A 154 7.69 0.08 -4.13
C VAL A 154 7.91 1.58 -4.24
N GLY A 155 6.83 2.32 -4.34
CA GLY A 155 6.90 3.76 -4.42
C GLY A 155 7.24 4.43 -3.10
N ASN A 156 6.71 3.95 -1.98
CA ASN A 156 6.97 4.48 -0.65
C ASN A 156 7.44 3.37 0.28
N PHE A 157 8.65 3.53 0.79
CA PHE A 157 9.27 2.61 1.75
C PHE A 157 9.39 3.30 3.11
N TYR A 158 8.97 2.61 4.16
CA TYR A 158 8.96 3.13 5.52
C TYR A 158 9.77 2.22 6.46
N LEU A 159 10.66 2.81 7.23
CA LEU A 159 11.44 2.11 8.24
C LEU A 159 10.98 2.50 9.64
N ASN A 160 10.63 1.49 10.46
CA ASN A 160 10.25 1.63 11.87
C ASN A 160 9.08 2.59 12.12
N ARG A 161 8.13 2.63 11.19
CA ARG A 161 6.86 3.37 11.32
C ARG A 161 5.74 2.64 10.56
N ASP A 162 4.50 3.08 10.77
CA ASP A 162 3.37 2.60 9.98
C ASP A 162 3.48 2.99 8.49
N ILE A 163 2.77 2.23 7.65
CA ILE A 163 2.77 2.42 6.20
C ILE A 163 1.58 3.26 5.70
N VAL A 164 0.76 3.77 6.61
CA VAL A 164 -0.48 4.48 6.27
C VAL A 164 -0.25 5.96 6.07
N GLY A 165 -0.45 6.41 4.83
CA GLY A 165 -0.37 7.82 4.47
C GLY A 165 1.04 8.36 4.30
N ALA A 166 1.11 9.61 3.89
CA ALA A 166 2.33 10.40 3.75
C ALA A 166 2.06 11.81 4.27
N VAL A 167 3.10 12.47 4.74
CA VAL A 167 3.01 13.86 5.18
C VAL A 167 3.05 14.75 3.94
N VAL A 168 1.95 15.47 3.71
CA VAL A 168 1.82 16.40 2.56
C VAL A 168 2.93 17.46 2.60
N GLY A 169 3.56 17.69 1.44
CA GLY A 169 4.68 18.64 1.32
C GLY A 169 6.05 18.12 1.78
N VAL A 170 6.09 16.95 2.44
CA VAL A 170 7.34 16.35 2.93
C VAL A 170 7.62 15.01 2.26
N GLN A 171 6.58 14.19 2.11
CA GLN A 171 6.70 12.84 1.55
C GLN A 171 5.86 12.72 0.29
N PRO A 172 6.45 12.80 -0.91
CA PRO A 172 5.73 12.50 -2.14
C PRO A 172 5.14 11.09 -2.09
N PHE A 173 3.87 10.94 -2.51
CA PHE A 173 3.13 9.69 -2.40
C PHE A 173 2.69 9.16 -3.76
N GLY A 174 3.03 7.90 -4.03
CA GLY A 174 2.65 7.20 -5.25
C GLY A 174 3.36 5.87 -5.37
N GLY A 175 2.75 4.93 -6.08
CA GLY A 175 3.24 3.57 -6.28
C GLY A 175 3.98 3.35 -7.59
N GLN A 176 4.33 2.09 -7.79
CA GLN A 176 4.92 1.55 -9.03
C GLN A 176 4.07 0.39 -9.55
N GLY A 177 4.27 0.01 -10.80
CA GLY A 177 3.54 -1.09 -11.43
C GLY A 177 2.03 -0.88 -11.42
N LEU A 178 1.28 -1.84 -10.90
CA LEU A 178 -0.18 -1.75 -10.77
C LEU A 178 -0.66 -0.67 -9.79
N SER A 179 0.24 -0.13 -8.98
CA SER A 179 -0.08 0.85 -7.93
C SER A 179 0.26 2.29 -8.30
N GLY A 180 0.74 2.58 -9.51
CA GLY A 180 1.06 3.93 -9.93
C GLY A 180 1.47 4.02 -11.39
N THR A 181 1.19 5.16 -12.01
CA THR A 181 1.37 5.38 -13.46
C THR A 181 2.32 6.52 -13.79
N GLY A 182 2.92 7.16 -12.82
CA GLY A 182 3.78 8.31 -13.09
C GLY A 182 4.37 8.96 -11.84
N PRO A 183 4.74 10.23 -11.93
CA PRO A 183 5.35 10.96 -10.83
C PRO A 183 4.47 10.99 -9.59
N LYS A 184 5.10 10.91 -8.43
CA LYS A 184 4.40 10.89 -7.15
C LYS A 184 3.69 12.21 -6.87
N ALA A 185 2.47 12.13 -6.35
CA ALA A 185 1.71 13.29 -5.90
C ALA A 185 2.49 14.08 -4.84
N GLY A 186 2.56 15.40 -5.00
CA GLY A 186 3.35 16.29 -4.15
C GLY A 186 4.86 16.20 -4.35
N GLY A 187 5.34 15.45 -5.34
CA GLY A 187 6.75 15.36 -5.71
C GLY A 187 7.19 16.42 -6.72
N PRO A 188 8.49 16.65 -6.88
CA PRO A 188 9.04 17.69 -7.75
C PRO A 188 8.69 17.51 -9.23
N ASN A 189 8.46 16.27 -9.66
CA ASN A 189 8.13 15.93 -11.04
C ASN A 189 6.62 15.88 -11.32
N TYR A 190 5.76 16.12 -10.32
CA TYR A 190 4.31 15.91 -10.46
C TYR A 190 3.69 16.88 -11.46
N LEU A 191 4.11 18.15 -11.46
CA LEU A 191 3.58 19.18 -12.38
C LEU A 191 3.89 18.89 -13.84
N HIS A 192 4.97 18.19 -14.15
CA HIS A 192 5.31 17.80 -15.52
C HIS A 192 4.25 16.91 -16.18
N SER A 193 3.43 16.22 -15.39
CA SER A 193 2.31 15.41 -15.88
C SER A 193 1.15 16.24 -16.45
N PHE A 194 1.11 17.56 -16.20
CA PHE A 194 0.03 18.46 -16.57
C PHE A 194 0.43 19.45 -17.66
N VAL A 195 1.64 19.35 -18.18
CA VAL A 195 2.16 20.25 -19.22
C VAL A 195 2.57 19.48 -20.47
N THR A 196 2.49 20.15 -21.59
CA THR A 196 2.95 19.62 -22.88
C THR A 196 4.08 20.47 -23.37
N GLU A 197 5.19 19.86 -23.73
CA GLU A 197 6.29 20.57 -24.37
C GLU A 197 5.91 20.95 -25.79
N LYS A 198 6.17 22.23 -26.18
CA LYS A 198 5.98 22.74 -27.51
C LYS A 198 7.15 23.61 -27.90
N THR A 199 7.82 23.23 -28.97
CA THR A 199 8.95 23.99 -29.52
C THR A 199 8.46 24.94 -30.61
N PHE A 200 8.90 26.19 -30.54
CA PHE A 200 8.76 27.18 -31.60
C PHE A 200 10.13 27.59 -32.11
N THR A 201 10.36 27.48 -33.38
CA THR A 201 11.59 27.92 -34.03
C THR A 201 11.23 28.92 -35.12
N ASP A 202 11.80 30.10 -35.03
CA ASP A 202 11.68 31.13 -36.08
C ASP A 202 13.03 31.27 -36.80
N ASN A 203 12.99 31.20 -38.11
CA ASN A 203 14.15 31.44 -38.95
C ASN A 203 14.15 32.88 -39.44
N VAL A 204 14.69 33.78 -38.65
CA VAL A 204 14.77 35.22 -38.94
C VAL A 204 15.51 35.51 -40.25
N MET A 205 16.44 34.66 -40.66
CA MET A 205 17.16 34.82 -41.95
C MET A 205 16.27 34.59 -43.16
N ALA A 206 15.24 33.75 -43.07
CA ALA A 206 14.30 33.47 -44.14
C ALA A 206 13.31 34.62 -44.37
N THR A 207 13.07 35.46 -43.39
CA THR A 207 12.19 36.61 -43.45
C THR A 207 12.88 37.91 -43.90
N GLY A 208 14.18 37.87 -44.23
CA GLY A 208 14.96 39.05 -44.66
C GLY A 208 15.24 40.01 -43.50
N GLY A 209 15.37 39.50 -42.30
CA GLY A 209 15.63 40.31 -41.10
C GLY A 209 16.93 41.15 -41.23
N ASN A 210 16.82 42.44 -40.91
CA ASN A 210 17.94 43.35 -40.94
C ASN A 210 18.90 43.04 -39.77
N ILE A 211 20.12 42.56 -40.07
CA ILE A 211 21.16 42.23 -39.12
C ILE A 211 21.49 43.41 -38.17
N ASP A 212 21.35 44.64 -38.66
CA ASP A 212 21.62 45.88 -37.86
C ASP A 212 20.59 46.06 -36.72
N LEU A 213 19.39 45.44 -36.78
CA LEU A 213 18.43 45.46 -35.69
C LEU A 213 18.73 44.45 -34.60
N LEU A 214 19.43 43.37 -34.92
CA LEU A 214 19.84 42.34 -33.95
C LEU A 214 21.05 42.77 -33.14
N THR A 215 21.88 43.70 -33.63
CA THR A 215 23.07 44.19 -32.97
C THR A 215 22.86 45.44 -32.11
N LYS A 216 21.70 46.14 -32.26
CA LYS A 216 21.40 47.40 -31.54
C LYS A 216 20.87 47.23 -30.10
N ASN A 217 20.60 46.04 -29.65
CA ASN A 217 20.06 45.81 -28.29
C ASN A 217 21.13 45.43 -27.22
N ASN A 218 22.41 45.71 -27.46
CA ASN A 218 23.47 45.48 -26.52
C ASN A 218 24.19 46.75 -26.06
N GLU A 219 23.48 47.90 -25.97
CA GLU A 219 23.92 49.07 -25.25
C GLU A 219 23.01 49.38 -24.06
#